data_ed42dbfa142ed3a97d8408871c183a08
#
_entry.id   ed42dbfa142ed3a97d8408871c183a08
#
_cell.length_a   1.000
_cell.length_b   1.000
_cell.length_c   1.000
_cell.angle_alpha   90.00
_cell.angle_beta   90.00
_cell.angle_gamma   90.00
#
_symmetry.space_group_name_H-M   'P 1'
#
loop_
_entity.id
_entity.type
_entity.pdbx_description
1 polymer ?
#
loop_
_entity_poly.entity_id
_entity_poly.type
_entity_poly.pdbx_seq_one_letter_code
_entity_poly.pdbx_strand_id
1 'polypeptide(L)'
;MIDLTKGTPIKVILLFTFPLLLGNLFQLFYNFIDAIIVGHTLGKDAFAAVGATSALNFLVMGFAIGITSGFSIIISQRFGANDTEGVKKSFIIGLFLTLVTAIGLTIVAYLFSFPLLQWMQTPQALIYDAHDFLKAIFGGLIFTVLFNYLSNVLRAIGDSKTPLIALIISTILNIILEFVFILGLHAGVFGAGIATIIAQAFSVIYLIIFIKLKMPLLHVKKRHLSLDKAEIKKHSALGYPMGFQSSIIALGSLTLQIVLNKLGTDVVAMQAIGRQIDQLAMLPMISLGLAVTTFTAQNFGARQYKRMLVGLKHSVIINVIWGILFTVVLLIFNQFFSGLFISAKETNIIHLAFDYYLVNGAFYWLLAILFVVRSFIQGYGDSLVPTLAGVAELLMRAGVSVLSLVTVGLIGVLFSSPAAWIGSVVILVPSYFQITKDLRKKSEKELPVI
;
A
#
# COMPACT_ATOMS: atom_id res chain seq x y z
N MET A 1 4.36 14.39 -17.51
CA MET A 1 5.15 13.17 -17.29
C MET A 1 6.56 13.54 -16.89
N ILE A 2 7.13 12.82 -15.92
CA ILE A 2 8.53 12.98 -15.49
C ILE A 2 9.30 11.77 -16.00
N ASP A 3 10.30 11.99 -16.85
CA ASP A 3 11.22 10.94 -17.28
C ASP A 3 12.26 10.71 -16.17
N LEU A 4 12.10 9.62 -15.42
CA LEU A 4 12.96 9.31 -14.28
C LEU A 4 14.37 8.86 -14.70
N THR A 5 14.62 8.67 -16.00
CA THR A 5 15.95 8.35 -16.54
C THR A 5 16.80 9.59 -16.79
N LYS A 6 16.23 10.81 -16.69
CA LYS A 6 16.90 12.09 -16.97
C LYS A 6 17.02 12.98 -15.73
N GLY A 7 17.94 13.94 -15.76
CA GLY A 7 18.15 14.91 -14.67
C GLY A 7 18.84 14.31 -13.44
N THR A 8 18.94 15.06 -12.35
CA THR A 8 19.57 14.60 -11.09
C THR A 8 18.68 13.55 -10.40
N PRO A 9 19.18 12.35 -10.04
CA PRO A 9 18.37 11.26 -9.46
C PRO A 9 17.47 11.69 -8.32
N ILE A 10 18.03 12.35 -7.32
CA ILE A 10 17.28 12.78 -6.14
C ILE A 10 16.17 13.78 -6.47
N LYS A 11 16.42 14.73 -7.36
CA LYS A 11 15.43 15.74 -7.75
C LYS A 11 14.23 15.10 -8.43
N VAL A 12 14.46 14.17 -9.37
CA VAL A 12 13.35 13.52 -10.08
C VAL A 12 12.58 12.54 -9.18
N ILE A 13 13.27 11.84 -8.28
CA ILE A 13 12.62 10.99 -7.27
C ILE A 13 11.70 11.84 -6.38
N LEU A 14 12.18 12.95 -5.82
CA LEU A 14 11.37 13.80 -4.94
C LEU A 14 10.20 14.47 -5.67
N LEU A 15 10.43 14.99 -6.90
CA LEU A 15 9.35 15.54 -7.73
C LEU A 15 8.26 14.50 -8.05
N PHE A 16 8.66 13.24 -8.22
CA PHE A 16 7.72 12.16 -8.46
C PHE A 16 7.03 11.68 -7.17
N THR A 17 7.75 11.72 -6.04
CA THR A 17 7.23 11.36 -4.71
C THR A 17 6.15 12.32 -4.23
N PHE A 18 6.28 13.62 -4.51
CA PHE A 18 5.36 14.63 -3.97
C PHE A 18 3.89 14.40 -4.33
N PRO A 19 3.49 14.16 -5.59
CA PRO A 19 2.10 13.81 -5.91
C PRO A 19 1.66 12.47 -5.30
N LEU A 20 2.57 11.50 -5.14
CA LEU A 20 2.26 10.23 -4.48
C LEU A 20 1.96 10.43 -3.00
N LEU A 21 2.76 11.26 -2.32
CA LEU A 21 2.54 11.62 -0.91
C LEU A 21 1.21 12.33 -0.73
N LEU A 22 0.90 13.30 -1.58
CA LEU A 22 -0.41 13.95 -1.57
C LEU A 22 -1.54 12.96 -1.80
N GLY A 23 -1.40 12.02 -2.76
CA GLY A 23 -2.40 10.98 -3.01
C GLY A 23 -2.64 10.09 -1.79
N ASN A 24 -1.59 9.65 -1.13
CA ASN A 24 -1.72 8.85 0.09
C ASN A 24 -2.33 9.66 1.25
N LEU A 25 -2.01 10.94 1.37
CA LEU A 25 -2.62 11.83 2.35
C LEU A 25 -4.12 12.06 2.07
N PHE A 26 -4.49 12.30 0.81
CA PHE A 26 -5.90 12.39 0.40
C PHE A 26 -6.66 11.09 0.67
N GLN A 27 -6.04 9.93 0.43
CA GLN A 27 -6.63 8.63 0.75
C GLN A 27 -6.88 8.46 2.26
N LEU A 28 -5.97 8.94 3.09
CA LEU A 28 -6.16 8.94 4.55
C LEU A 28 -7.35 9.83 4.94
N PHE A 29 -7.40 11.06 4.44
CA PHE A 29 -8.53 11.98 4.69
C PHE A 29 -9.85 11.43 4.17
N TYR A 30 -9.87 10.80 3.00
CA TYR A 30 -11.03 10.13 2.45
C TYR A 30 -11.60 9.09 3.44
N ASN A 31 -10.75 8.20 3.96
CA ASN A 31 -11.19 7.19 4.92
C ASN A 31 -11.74 7.81 6.22
N PHE A 32 -11.17 8.92 6.67
CA PHE A 32 -11.69 9.65 7.83
C PHE A 32 -13.06 10.30 7.56
N ILE A 33 -13.23 10.92 6.41
CA ILE A 33 -14.48 11.58 6.03
C ILE A 33 -15.61 10.55 5.89
N ASP A 34 -15.35 9.44 5.20
CA ASP A 34 -16.29 8.31 5.06
C ASP A 34 -16.74 7.78 6.44
N ALA A 35 -15.79 7.53 7.35
CA ALA A 35 -16.08 7.09 8.70
C ALA A 35 -16.91 8.11 9.49
N ILE A 36 -16.63 9.42 9.35
CA ILE A 36 -17.40 10.50 9.98
C ILE A 36 -18.83 10.56 9.43
N ILE A 37 -19.01 10.48 8.11
CA ILE A 37 -20.32 10.51 7.49
C ILE A 37 -21.15 9.32 7.98
N VAL A 38 -20.63 8.10 7.89
CA VAL A 38 -21.34 6.89 8.37
C VAL A 38 -21.70 7.02 9.86
N GLY A 39 -20.74 7.43 10.71
CA GLY A 39 -20.96 7.54 12.15
C GLY A 39 -22.00 8.59 12.55
N HIS A 40 -21.99 9.76 11.90
CA HIS A 40 -22.92 10.84 12.21
C HIS A 40 -24.31 10.65 11.59
N THR A 41 -24.40 9.98 10.43
CA THR A 41 -25.68 9.83 9.72
C THR A 41 -26.41 8.55 10.08
N LEU A 42 -25.71 7.44 10.27
CA LEU A 42 -26.28 6.10 10.55
C LEU A 42 -26.11 5.66 12.00
N GLY A 43 -25.28 6.36 12.77
CA GLY A 43 -25.08 6.09 14.19
C GLY A 43 -23.97 5.07 14.50
N LYS A 44 -23.81 4.78 15.81
CA LYS A 44 -22.69 4.00 16.35
C LYS A 44 -22.63 2.56 15.85
N ASP A 45 -23.77 1.92 15.64
CA ASP A 45 -23.83 0.51 15.27
C ASP A 45 -23.41 0.33 13.79
N ALA A 46 -23.84 1.21 12.89
CA ALA A 46 -23.41 1.25 11.51
C ALA A 46 -21.89 1.53 11.40
N PHE A 47 -21.39 2.50 12.18
CA PHE A 47 -19.95 2.78 12.24
C PHE A 47 -19.16 1.58 12.72
N ALA A 48 -19.64 0.88 13.77
CA ALA A 48 -18.99 -0.33 14.27
C ALA A 48 -19.05 -1.48 13.25
N ALA A 49 -20.16 -1.61 12.50
CA ALA A 49 -20.30 -2.60 11.44
C ALA A 49 -19.28 -2.38 10.32
N VAL A 50 -19.16 -1.14 9.82
CA VAL A 50 -18.12 -0.79 8.82
C VAL A 50 -16.72 -1.04 9.37
N GLY A 51 -16.46 -0.67 10.63
CA GLY A 51 -15.19 -0.94 11.31
C GLY A 51 -14.84 -2.43 11.37
N ALA A 52 -15.82 -3.30 11.63
CA ALA A 52 -15.63 -4.75 11.66
C ALA A 52 -15.18 -5.34 10.31
N THR A 53 -15.50 -4.68 9.19
CA THR A 53 -15.09 -5.11 7.84
C THR A 53 -13.65 -4.75 7.49
N SER A 54 -13.02 -3.85 8.23
CA SER A 54 -11.73 -3.23 7.87
C SER A 54 -10.62 -4.25 7.63
N ALA A 55 -10.56 -5.31 8.43
CA ALA A 55 -9.54 -6.35 8.30
C ALA A 55 -9.67 -7.15 6.99
N LEU A 56 -10.91 -7.54 6.63
CA LEU A 56 -11.19 -8.25 5.38
C LEU A 56 -10.94 -7.35 4.18
N ASN A 57 -11.37 -6.11 4.27
CA ASN A 57 -11.16 -5.12 3.22
C ASN A 57 -9.66 -4.89 3.00
N PHE A 58 -8.87 -4.74 4.07
CA PHE A 58 -7.42 -4.55 3.98
C PHE A 58 -6.72 -5.78 3.35
N LEU A 59 -7.16 -7.00 3.69
CA LEU A 59 -6.63 -8.23 3.11
C LEU A 59 -6.85 -8.29 1.59
N VAL A 60 -8.09 -8.05 1.15
CA VAL A 60 -8.50 -8.13 -0.26
C VAL A 60 -7.89 -6.99 -1.08
N MET A 61 -7.95 -5.77 -0.57
CA MET A 61 -7.39 -4.59 -1.23
C MET A 61 -5.87 -4.62 -1.28
N GLY A 62 -5.21 -5.07 -0.21
CA GLY A 62 -3.76 -5.25 -0.19
C GLY A 62 -3.28 -6.19 -1.29
N PHE A 63 -3.97 -7.32 -1.48
CA PHE A 63 -3.68 -8.25 -2.57
C PHE A 63 -3.84 -7.58 -3.94
N ALA A 64 -4.95 -6.88 -4.16
CA ALA A 64 -5.23 -6.19 -5.42
C ALA A 64 -4.19 -5.09 -5.75
N ILE A 65 -3.81 -4.29 -4.74
CA ILE A 65 -2.79 -3.24 -4.89
C ILE A 65 -1.43 -3.87 -5.21
N GLY A 66 -1.05 -4.92 -4.50
CA GLY A 66 0.23 -5.60 -4.72
C GLY A 66 0.35 -6.18 -6.12
N ILE A 67 -0.67 -6.89 -6.61
CA ILE A 67 -0.69 -7.48 -7.97
C ILE A 67 -0.54 -6.39 -9.04
N THR A 68 -1.36 -5.36 -8.98
CA THR A 68 -1.38 -4.30 -9.99
C THR A 68 -0.09 -3.49 -10.01
N SER A 69 0.54 -3.32 -8.84
CA SER A 69 1.86 -2.71 -8.72
C SER A 69 2.93 -3.58 -9.40
N GLY A 70 2.92 -4.90 -9.16
CA GLY A 70 3.85 -5.84 -9.78
C GLY A 70 3.74 -5.86 -11.31
N PHE A 71 2.52 -5.86 -11.86
CA PHE A 71 2.33 -5.81 -13.31
C PHE A 71 2.89 -4.52 -13.94
N SER A 72 2.85 -3.41 -13.23
CA SER A 72 3.33 -2.12 -13.72
C SER A 72 4.87 -2.01 -13.78
N ILE A 73 5.60 -2.83 -13.02
CA ILE A 73 7.07 -2.82 -13.02
C ILE A 73 7.63 -3.13 -14.41
N ILE A 74 7.04 -4.12 -15.11
CA ILE A 74 7.48 -4.48 -16.47
C ILE A 74 7.22 -3.33 -17.45
N ILE A 75 6.10 -2.62 -17.29
CA ILE A 75 5.79 -1.42 -18.07
C ILE A 75 6.85 -0.35 -17.83
N SER A 76 7.23 -0.11 -16.57
CA SER A 76 8.29 0.84 -16.21
C SER A 76 9.64 0.47 -16.85
N GLN A 77 10.03 -0.80 -16.79
CA GLN A 77 11.28 -1.28 -17.40
C GLN A 77 11.29 -1.07 -18.92
N ARG A 78 10.19 -1.42 -19.60
CA ARG A 78 10.06 -1.23 -21.06
C ARG A 78 10.01 0.24 -21.45
N PHE A 79 9.35 1.06 -20.65
CA PHE A 79 9.33 2.51 -20.84
C PHE A 79 10.75 3.08 -20.75
N GLY A 80 11.52 2.71 -19.72
CA GLY A 80 12.91 3.11 -19.59
C GLY A 80 13.81 2.62 -20.73
N ALA A 81 13.53 1.44 -21.29
CA ALA A 81 14.23 0.90 -22.45
C ALA A 81 13.81 1.56 -23.80
N ASN A 82 12.90 2.54 -23.80
CA ASN A 82 12.26 3.11 -24.99
C ASN A 82 11.56 2.06 -25.89
N ASP A 83 11.19 0.90 -25.35
CA ASP A 83 10.46 -0.16 -26.03
C ASP A 83 8.96 0.15 -26.06
N THR A 84 8.54 1.01 -26.96
CA THR A 84 7.13 1.46 -27.08
C THR A 84 6.17 0.32 -27.40
N GLU A 85 6.56 -0.65 -28.22
CA GLU A 85 5.73 -1.80 -28.56
C GLU A 85 5.61 -2.76 -27.37
N GLY A 86 6.71 -2.97 -26.65
CA GLY A 86 6.71 -3.72 -25.40
C GLY A 86 5.84 -3.08 -24.33
N VAL A 87 5.84 -1.75 -24.18
CA VAL A 87 4.93 -1.02 -23.27
C VAL A 87 3.47 -1.34 -23.58
N LYS A 88 3.04 -1.24 -24.86
CA LYS A 88 1.67 -1.56 -25.28
C LYS A 88 1.31 -3.01 -25.00
N LYS A 89 2.23 -3.94 -25.31
CA LYS A 89 2.03 -5.37 -25.06
C LYS A 89 1.88 -5.65 -23.55
N SER A 90 2.76 -5.07 -22.71
CA SER A 90 2.66 -5.19 -21.25
C SER A 90 1.38 -4.56 -20.70
N PHE A 91 0.95 -3.42 -21.24
CA PHE A 91 -0.31 -2.78 -20.85
C PHE A 91 -1.50 -3.70 -21.06
N ILE A 92 -1.60 -4.36 -22.21
CA ILE A 92 -2.71 -5.29 -22.50
C ILE A 92 -2.65 -6.56 -21.64
N ILE A 93 -1.48 -7.15 -21.52
CA ILE A 93 -1.32 -8.37 -20.70
C ILE A 93 -1.60 -8.09 -19.23
N GLY A 94 -1.09 -6.99 -18.71
CA GLY A 94 -1.39 -6.55 -17.34
C GLY A 94 -2.87 -6.25 -17.15
N LEU A 95 -3.54 -5.61 -18.13
CA LEU A 95 -4.99 -5.37 -18.09
C LEU A 95 -5.77 -6.70 -18.08
N PHE A 96 -5.41 -7.64 -18.95
CA PHE A 96 -6.03 -8.96 -18.99
C PHE A 96 -5.90 -9.69 -17.65
N LEU A 97 -4.68 -9.76 -17.09
CA LEU A 97 -4.43 -10.39 -15.80
C LEU A 97 -5.16 -9.67 -14.66
N THR A 98 -5.23 -8.34 -14.71
CA THR A 98 -5.98 -7.52 -13.75
C THR A 98 -7.47 -7.87 -13.79
N LEU A 99 -8.08 -7.96 -14.98
CA LEU A 99 -9.49 -8.32 -15.14
C LEU A 99 -9.78 -9.74 -14.64
N VAL A 100 -8.96 -10.72 -15.05
CA VAL A 100 -9.11 -12.12 -14.60
C VAL A 100 -9.01 -12.20 -13.08
N THR A 101 -8.01 -11.54 -12.50
CA THR A 101 -7.82 -11.54 -11.05
C THR A 101 -8.94 -10.79 -10.33
N ALA A 102 -9.37 -9.65 -10.86
CA ALA A 102 -10.47 -8.87 -10.27
C ALA A 102 -11.78 -9.66 -10.24
N ILE A 103 -12.10 -10.35 -11.34
CA ILE A 103 -13.30 -11.22 -11.42
C ILE A 103 -13.18 -12.36 -10.40
N GLY A 104 -12.06 -13.09 -10.40
CA GLY A 104 -11.83 -14.17 -9.46
C GLY A 104 -11.91 -13.72 -8.00
N LEU A 105 -11.26 -12.58 -7.68
CA LEU A 105 -11.25 -12.00 -6.35
C LEU A 105 -12.66 -11.51 -5.93
N THR A 106 -13.41 -10.89 -6.85
CA THR A 106 -14.80 -10.49 -6.63
C THR A 106 -15.67 -11.68 -6.28
N ILE A 107 -15.59 -12.77 -7.06
CA ILE A 107 -16.39 -13.98 -6.80
C ILE A 107 -16.04 -14.57 -5.43
N VAL A 108 -14.76 -14.77 -5.14
CA VAL A 108 -14.31 -15.35 -3.87
C VAL A 108 -14.69 -14.45 -2.70
N ALA A 109 -14.36 -13.15 -2.77
CA ALA A 109 -14.63 -12.21 -1.68
C ALA A 109 -16.14 -12.05 -1.41
N TYR A 110 -16.95 -11.99 -2.48
CA TYR A 110 -18.41 -11.88 -2.36
C TYR A 110 -19.03 -13.12 -1.72
N LEU A 111 -18.67 -14.32 -2.19
CA LEU A 111 -19.21 -15.58 -1.69
C LEU A 111 -18.78 -15.88 -0.25
N PHE A 112 -17.55 -15.55 0.10
CA PHE A 112 -17.01 -15.86 1.43
C PHE A 112 -17.13 -14.70 2.43
N SER A 113 -17.68 -13.54 2.07
CA SER A 113 -17.81 -12.37 2.96
C SER A 113 -18.56 -12.70 4.25
N PHE A 114 -19.72 -13.34 4.16
CA PHE A 114 -20.54 -13.69 5.33
C PHE A 114 -19.90 -14.80 6.21
N PRO A 115 -19.45 -15.94 5.65
CA PRO A 115 -18.71 -16.96 6.41
C PRO A 115 -17.48 -16.41 7.13
N LEU A 116 -16.75 -15.49 6.49
CA LEU A 116 -15.56 -14.87 7.10
C LEU A 116 -15.93 -13.96 8.27
N LEU A 117 -17.02 -13.18 8.18
CA LEU A 117 -17.52 -12.37 9.29
C LEU A 117 -17.97 -13.24 10.47
N GLN A 118 -18.60 -14.38 10.20
CA GLN A 118 -18.95 -15.36 11.24
C GLN A 118 -17.70 -15.96 11.89
N TRP A 119 -16.73 -16.36 11.08
CA TRP A 119 -15.45 -16.90 11.59
C TRP A 119 -14.68 -15.89 12.44
N MET A 120 -14.76 -14.60 12.07
CA MET A 120 -14.20 -13.50 12.87
C MET A 120 -15.00 -13.19 14.13
N GLN A 121 -16.08 -13.92 14.41
CA GLN A 121 -16.97 -13.73 15.57
C GLN A 121 -17.55 -12.30 15.63
N THR A 122 -17.89 -11.74 14.47
CA THR A 122 -18.57 -10.43 14.41
C THR A 122 -19.89 -10.51 15.18
N PRO A 123 -20.19 -9.55 16.10
CA PRO A 123 -21.42 -9.57 16.88
C PRO A 123 -22.66 -9.65 16.00
N GLN A 124 -23.67 -10.43 16.42
CA GLN A 124 -24.90 -10.63 15.65
C GLN A 124 -25.65 -9.34 15.33
N ALA A 125 -25.57 -8.36 16.23
CA ALA A 125 -26.16 -7.04 16.02
C ALA A 125 -25.54 -6.27 14.84
N LEU A 126 -24.29 -6.58 14.45
CA LEU A 126 -23.53 -5.84 13.45
C LEU A 126 -23.30 -6.62 12.15
N ILE A 127 -23.48 -7.96 12.19
CA ILE A 127 -23.02 -8.83 11.09
C ILE A 127 -23.76 -8.59 9.79
N TYR A 128 -25.05 -8.25 9.84
CA TYR A 128 -25.84 -7.99 8.64
C TYR A 128 -25.44 -6.68 7.97
N ASP A 129 -25.28 -5.61 8.75
CA ASP A 129 -24.81 -4.31 8.23
C ASP A 129 -23.37 -4.41 7.69
N ALA A 130 -22.49 -5.13 8.40
CA ALA A 130 -21.14 -5.41 7.93
C ALA A 130 -21.14 -6.21 6.62
N HIS A 131 -22.02 -7.21 6.50
CA HIS A 131 -22.15 -8.00 5.28
C HIS A 131 -22.70 -7.17 4.11
N ASP A 132 -23.71 -6.33 4.34
CA ASP A 132 -24.29 -5.48 3.30
C ASP A 132 -23.28 -4.46 2.80
N PHE A 133 -22.45 -3.88 3.68
CA PHE A 133 -21.33 -3.04 3.27
C PHE A 133 -20.32 -3.82 2.41
N LEU A 134 -19.90 -5.02 2.86
CA LEU A 134 -18.96 -5.86 2.10
C LEU A 134 -19.53 -6.31 0.76
N LYS A 135 -20.83 -6.63 0.67
CA LYS A 135 -21.50 -6.94 -0.60
C LYS A 135 -21.35 -5.80 -1.61
N ALA A 136 -21.59 -4.57 -1.17
CA ALA A 136 -21.42 -3.40 -2.03
C ALA A 136 -19.97 -3.29 -2.49
N ILE A 137 -19.01 -3.23 -1.56
CA ILE A 137 -17.59 -3.06 -1.86
C ILE A 137 -17.04 -4.19 -2.74
N PHE A 138 -17.28 -5.45 -2.37
CA PHE A 138 -16.77 -6.59 -3.12
C PHE A 138 -17.51 -6.81 -4.44
N GLY A 139 -18.81 -6.48 -4.52
CA GLY A 139 -19.55 -6.50 -5.77
C GLY A 139 -19.00 -5.54 -6.83
N GLY A 140 -18.41 -4.43 -6.39
CA GLY A 140 -17.75 -3.45 -7.26
C GLY A 140 -16.24 -3.50 -7.30
N LEU A 141 -15.62 -4.52 -6.70
CA LEU A 141 -14.17 -4.64 -6.54
C LEU A 141 -13.40 -4.49 -7.86
N ILE A 142 -13.99 -4.91 -8.98
CA ILE A 142 -13.41 -4.77 -10.32
C ILE A 142 -13.02 -3.31 -10.63
N PHE A 143 -13.85 -2.32 -10.23
CA PHE A 143 -13.54 -0.91 -10.47
C PHE A 143 -12.37 -0.44 -9.64
N THR A 144 -12.28 -0.88 -8.38
CA THR A 144 -11.14 -0.55 -7.51
C THR A 144 -9.83 -1.15 -8.02
N VAL A 145 -9.85 -2.41 -8.46
CA VAL A 145 -8.67 -3.08 -9.01
C VAL A 145 -8.23 -2.43 -10.33
N LEU A 146 -9.19 -2.09 -11.21
CA LEU A 146 -8.90 -1.36 -12.45
C LEU A 146 -8.34 0.04 -12.19
N PHE A 147 -8.91 0.79 -11.23
CA PHE A 147 -8.38 2.09 -10.84
C PHE A 147 -6.92 2.00 -10.39
N ASN A 148 -6.60 1.01 -9.52
CA ASN A 148 -5.25 0.78 -9.08
C ASN A 148 -4.32 0.41 -10.24
N TYR A 149 -4.76 -0.48 -11.14
CA TYR A 149 -3.96 -0.86 -12.30
C TYR A 149 -3.67 0.32 -13.22
N LEU A 150 -4.68 1.05 -13.66
CA LEU A 150 -4.52 2.20 -14.56
C LEU A 150 -3.66 3.31 -13.92
N SER A 151 -3.85 3.53 -12.61
CA SER A 151 -3.02 4.46 -11.83
C SER A 151 -1.55 4.02 -11.81
N ASN A 152 -1.29 2.73 -11.58
CA ASN A 152 0.06 2.16 -11.58
C ASN A 152 0.69 2.20 -12.97
N VAL A 153 -0.07 1.98 -14.04
CA VAL A 153 0.39 2.14 -15.44
C VAL A 153 0.83 3.57 -15.72
N LEU A 154 0.04 4.58 -15.33
CA LEU A 154 0.39 5.98 -15.51
C LEU A 154 1.66 6.35 -14.71
N ARG A 155 1.75 5.88 -13.48
CA ARG A 155 2.97 6.03 -12.66
C ARG A 155 4.17 5.36 -13.32
N ALA A 156 3.99 4.19 -13.91
CA ALA A 156 5.04 3.42 -14.59
C ALA A 156 5.68 4.20 -15.76
N ILE A 157 4.91 5.03 -16.44
CA ILE A 157 5.38 5.90 -17.54
C ILE A 157 5.70 7.33 -17.09
N GLY A 158 5.79 7.57 -15.77
CA GLY A 158 6.23 8.84 -15.20
C GLY A 158 5.13 9.87 -14.92
N ASP A 159 3.85 9.48 -14.94
CA ASP A 159 2.74 10.36 -14.58
C ASP A 159 2.16 10.01 -13.20
N SER A 160 2.62 10.72 -12.17
CA SER A 160 2.08 10.60 -10.81
C SER A 160 0.95 11.61 -10.51
N LYS A 161 0.73 12.60 -11.38
CA LYS A 161 -0.26 13.67 -11.17
C LYS A 161 -1.66 13.24 -11.57
N THR A 162 -1.82 12.58 -12.69
CA THR A 162 -3.14 12.17 -13.19
C THR A 162 -3.87 11.21 -12.25
N PRO A 163 -3.22 10.17 -11.66
CA PRO A 163 -3.84 9.35 -10.62
C PRO A 163 -4.27 10.14 -9.37
N LEU A 164 -3.50 11.15 -8.96
CA LEU A 164 -3.88 12.04 -7.86
C LEU A 164 -5.16 12.84 -8.18
N ILE A 165 -5.25 13.41 -9.39
CA ILE A 165 -6.44 14.15 -9.83
C ILE A 165 -7.66 13.22 -9.85
N ALA A 166 -7.51 12.01 -10.39
CA ALA A 166 -8.57 11.02 -10.41
C ALA A 166 -9.05 10.66 -8.99
N LEU A 167 -8.14 10.52 -8.04
CA LEU A 167 -8.45 10.27 -6.63
C LEU A 167 -9.21 11.44 -5.99
N ILE A 168 -8.78 12.67 -6.23
CA ILE A 168 -9.47 13.88 -5.71
C ILE A 168 -10.91 13.94 -6.24
N ILE A 169 -11.09 13.73 -7.55
CA ILE A 169 -12.42 13.71 -8.18
C ILE A 169 -13.29 12.60 -7.56
N SER A 170 -12.73 11.40 -7.40
CA SER A 170 -13.41 10.27 -6.77
C SER A 170 -13.84 10.59 -5.34
N THR A 171 -12.96 11.20 -4.55
CA THR A 171 -13.25 11.56 -3.16
C THR A 171 -14.41 12.55 -3.06
N ILE A 172 -14.39 13.60 -3.86
CA ILE A 172 -15.47 14.60 -3.89
C ILE A 172 -16.79 13.95 -4.32
N LEU A 173 -16.75 13.14 -5.38
CA LEU A 173 -17.95 12.46 -5.87
C LEU A 173 -18.49 11.46 -4.84
N ASN A 174 -17.62 10.70 -4.17
CA ASN A 174 -18.01 9.77 -3.13
C ASN A 174 -18.74 10.48 -1.98
N ILE A 175 -18.20 11.58 -1.45
CA ILE A 175 -18.83 12.38 -0.38
C ILE A 175 -20.24 12.81 -0.81
N ILE A 176 -20.39 13.32 -2.02
CA ILE A 176 -21.71 13.73 -2.54
C ILE A 176 -22.65 12.54 -2.61
N LEU A 177 -22.18 11.42 -3.18
CA LEU A 177 -23.00 10.21 -3.34
C LEU A 177 -23.37 9.57 -2.00
N GLU A 178 -22.50 9.62 -0.99
CA GLU A 178 -22.83 9.13 0.36
C GLU A 178 -24.01 9.89 0.94
N PHE A 179 -24.01 11.21 0.87
CA PHE A 179 -25.17 12.02 1.33
C PHE A 179 -26.44 11.67 0.54
N VAL A 180 -26.34 11.48 -0.78
CA VAL A 180 -27.49 11.11 -1.62
C VAL A 180 -28.01 9.71 -1.24
N PHE A 181 -27.14 8.71 -1.12
CA PHE A 181 -27.58 7.33 -0.85
C PHE A 181 -28.01 7.13 0.60
N ILE A 182 -27.31 7.73 1.56
CA ILE A 182 -27.60 7.54 2.98
C ILE A 182 -28.80 8.39 3.38
N LEU A 183 -28.79 9.71 3.13
CA LEU A 183 -29.84 10.62 3.59
C LEU A 183 -30.99 10.71 2.60
N GLY A 184 -30.73 10.72 1.30
CA GLY A 184 -31.76 10.87 0.27
C GLY A 184 -32.52 9.56 0.01
N LEU A 185 -31.82 8.46 -0.16
CA LEU A 185 -32.39 7.15 -0.51
C LEU A 185 -32.55 6.20 0.69
N HIS A 186 -32.07 6.58 1.86
CA HIS A 186 -32.12 5.78 3.10
C HIS A 186 -31.53 4.36 2.92
N ALA A 187 -30.47 4.23 2.10
CA ALA A 187 -29.85 2.94 1.75
C ALA A 187 -28.89 2.39 2.83
N GLY A 188 -28.79 3.05 3.99
CA GLY A 188 -27.96 2.59 5.12
C GLY A 188 -26.48 2.42 4.74
N VAL A 189 -25.81 1.46 5.39
CA VAL A 189 -24.38 1.16 5.16
C VAL A 189 -24.11 0.60 3.75
N PHE A 190 -25.10 -0.07 3.14
CA PHE A 190 -25.02 -0.50 1.75
C PHE A 190 -24.88 0.71 0.81
N GLY A 191 -25.58 1.80 1.10
CA GLY A 191 -25.47 3.06 0.36
C GLY A 191 -24.07 3.68 0.39
N ALA A 192 -23.38 3.66 1.55
CA ALA A 192 -22.00 4.09 1.65
C ALA A 192 -21.08 3.25 0.75
N GLY A 193 -21.24 1.91 0.79
CA GLY A 193 -20.47 1.01 -0.09
C GLY A 193 -20.71 1.28 -1.58
N ILE A 194 -21.96 1.46 -2.00
CA ILE A 194 -22.32 1.77 -3.40
C ILE A 194 -21.76 3.14 -3.83
N ALA A 195 -21.82 4.16 -2.96
CA ALA A 195 -21.21 5.48 -3.22
C ALA A 195 -19.72 5.35 -3.57
N THR A 196 -18.99 4.55 -2.77
CA THR A 196 -17.58 4.26 -2.99
C THR A 196 -17.34 3.61 -4.36
N ILE A 197 -18.12 2.61 -4.72
CA ILE A 197 -17.94 1.88 -5.99
C ILE A 197 -18.28 2.76 -7.20
N ILE A 198 -19.34 3.54 -7.14
CA ILE A 198 -19.69 4.48 -8.23
C ILE A 198 -18.58 5.53 -8.40
N ALA A 199 -18.05 6.09 -7.31
CA ALA A 199 -16.95 7.04 -7.37
C ALA A 199 -15.67 6.41 -7.97
N GLN A 200 -15.37 5.15 -7.64
CA GLN A 200 -14.27 4.39 -8.25
C GLN A 200 -14.50 4.13 -9.74
N ALA A 201 -15.72 3.72 -10.13
CA ALA A 201 -16.08 3.52 -11.54
C ALA A 201 -15.89 4.80 -12.35
N PHE A 202 -16.29 5.95 -11.79
CA PHE A 202 -16.09 7.26 -12.43
C PHE A 202 -14.60 7.58 -12.62
N SER A 203 -13.77 7.27 -11.62
CA SER A 203 -12.33 7.43 -11.73
C SER A 203 -11.71 6.52 -12.80
N VAL A 204 -12.17 5.28 -12.92
CA VAL A 204 -11.75 4.37 -14.01
C VAL A 204 -12.10 4.96 -15.38
N ILE A 205 -13.34 5.46 -15.55
CA ILE A 205 -13.78 6.09 -16.80
C ILE A 205 -12.91 7.32 -17.11
N TYR A 206 -12.68 8.18 -16.11
CA TYR A 206 -11.78 9.34 -16.26
C TYR A 206 -10.39 8.93 -16.74
N LEU A 207 -9.77 7.93 -16.09
CA LEU A 207 -8.43 7.45 -16.47
C LEU A 207 -8.40 6.84 -17.88
N ILE A 208 -9.43 6.07 -18.26
CA ILE A 208 -9.54 5.51 -19.62
C ILE A 208 -9.64 6.62 -20.66
N ILE A 209 -10.49 7.62 -20.43
CA ILE A 209 -10.65 8.78 -21.34
C ILE A 209 -9.33 9.55 -21.42
N PHE A 210 -8.67 9.80 -20.29
CA PHE A 210 -7.39 10.49 -20.25
C PHE A 210 -6.32 9.73 -21.05
N ILE A 211 -6.20 8.41 -20.83
CA ILE A 211 -5.26 7.55 -21.57
C ILE A 211 -5.55 7.62 -23.07
N LYS A 212 -6.82 7.52 -23.46
CA LYS A 212 -7.23 7.57 -24.88
C LYS A 212 -6.93 8.92 -25.53
N LEU A 213 -7.09 10.03 -24.82
CA LEU A 213 -6.93 11.36 -25.38
C LEU A 213 -5.49 11.93 -25.28
N LYS A 214 -4.77 11.58 -24.20
CA LYS A 214 -3.51 12.24 -23.84
C LYS A 214 -2.28 11.33 -23.83
N MET A 215 -2.46 10.00 -23.97
CA MET A 215 -1.37 9.02 -23.86
C MET A 215 -1.21 8.15 -25.12
N PRO A 216 -0.68 8.70 -26.25
CA PRO A 216 -0.49 7.92 -27.48
C PRO A 216 0.36 6.67 -27.28
N LEU A 217 1.31 6.71 -26.32
CA LEU A 217 2.16 5.57 -25.94
C LEU A 217 1.36 4.33 -25.52
N LEU A 218 0.17 4.51 -24.97
CA LEU A 218 -0.72 3.42 -24.52
C LEU A 218 -1.81 3.10 -25.53
N HIS A 219 -1.79 3.70 -26.74
CA HIS A 219 -2.76 3.37 -27.78
C HIS A 219 -2.47 2.00 -28.37
N VAL A 220 -3.40 1.08 -28.15
CA VAL A 220 -3.29 -0.33 -28.54
C VAL A 220 -3.89 -0.57 -29.93
N LYS A 221 -3.21 -1.35 -30.76
CA LYS A 221 -3.72 -1.86 -32.05
C LYS A 221 -4.07 -3.35 -31.91
N LYS A 222 -4.85 -3.91 -32.81
CA LYS A 222 -5.26 -5.33 -32.83
C LYS A 222 -4.07 -6.30 -32.68
N ARG A 223 -2.91 -5.98 -33.27
CA ARG A 223 -1.69 -6.79 -33.18
C ARG A 223 -1.13 -6.94 -31.75
N HIS A 224 -1.47 -6.03 -30.82
CA HIS A 224 -1.01 -6.07 -29.42
C HIS A 224 -1.91 -6.96 -28.53
N LEU A 225 -3.08 -7.39 -29.04
CA LEU A 225 -4.05 -8.21 -28.30
C LEU A 225 -3.62 -9.70 -28.19
N SER A 226 -2.46 -10.08 -28.71
CA SER A 226 -1.96 -11.44 -28.58
C SER A 226 -1.55 -11.74 -27.14
N LEU A 227 -2.18 -12.76 -26.56
CA LEU A 227 -1.86 -13.25 -25.22
C LEU A 227 -0.69 -14.25 -25.31
N ASP A 228 0.52 -13.74 -25.20
CA ASP A 228 1.75 -14.54 -25.20
C ASP A 228 1.95 -15.17 -23.81
N LYS A 229 2.06 -16.51 -23.77
CA LYS A 229 2.23 -17.28 -22.53
C LYS A 229 3.51 -16.88 -21.75
N ALA A 230 4.60 -16.55 -22.45
CA ALA A 230 5.84 -16.12 -21.81
C ALA A 230 5.66 -14.77 -21.10
N GLU A 231 4.96 -13.85 -21.74
CA GLU A 231 4.64 -12.55 -21.17
C GLU A 231 3.67 -12.65 -19.98
N ILE A 232 2.63 -13.49 -20.11
CA ILE A 232 1.71 -13.79 -19.01
C ILE A 232 2.50 -14.34 -17.80
N LYS A 233 3.39 -15.32 -18.03
CA LYS A 233 4.24 -15.89 -16.97
C LYS A 233 5.11 -14.82 -16.31
N LYS A 234 5.73 -13.94 -17.12
CA LYS A 234 6.60 -12.86 -16.63
C LYS A 234 5.84 -11.87 -15.73
N HIS A 235 4.66 -11.41 -16.15
CA HIS A 235 3.82 -10.51 -15.35
C HIS A 235 3.31 -11.20 -14.08
N SER A 236 2.85 -12.45 -14.22
CA SER A 236 2.37 -13.25 -13.08
C SER A 236 3.47 -13.49 -12.04
N ALA A 237 4.70 -13.73 -12.48
CA ALA A 237 5.85 -13.96 -11.59
C ALA A 237 6.23 -12.72 -10.75
N LEU A 238 5.90 -11.51 -11.20
CA LEU A 238 6.07 -10.29 -10.43
C LEU A 238 4.82 -9.91 -9.63
N GLY A 239 3.65 -9.97 -10.24
CA GLY A 239 2.42 -9.47 -9.65
C GLY A 239 1.92 -10.32 -8.49
N TYR A 240 1.75 -11.63 -8.69
CA TYR A 240 1.14 -12.47 -7.65
C TYR A 240 1.95 -12.54 -6.36
N PRO A 241 3.29 -12.68 -6.37
CA PRO A 241 4.06 -12.63 -5.13
C PRO A 241 3.91 -11.30 -4.39
N MET A 242 3.84 -10.16 -5.09
CA MET A 242 3.62 -8.86 -4.45
C MET A 242 2.20 -8.73 -3.85
N GLY A 243 1.19 -9.33 -4.49
CA GLY A 243 -0.15 -9.43 -3.92
C GLY A 243 -0.15 -10.25 -2.63
N PHE A 244 0.45 -11.45 -2.66
CA PHE A 244 0.58 -12.30 -1.47
C PHE A 244 1.39 -11.62 -0.37
N GLN A 245 2.47 -10.91 -0.68
CA GLN A 245 3.25 -10.16 0.29
C GLN A 245 2.37 -9.19 1.09
N SER A 246 1.54 -8.41 0.42
CA SER A 246 0.65 -7.43 1.07
C SER A 246 -0.37 -8.12 1.98
N SER A 247 -0.94 -9.23 1.53
CA SER A 247 -1.89 -10.02 2.35
C SER A 247 -1.22 -10.67 3.56
N ILE A 248 0.00 -11.19 3.41
CA ILE A 248 0.78 -11.80 4.49
C ILE A 248 1.09 -10.78 5.59
N ILE A 249 1.47 -9.55 5.21
CA ILE A 249 1.71 -8.46 6.16
C ILE A 249 0.43 -8.12 6.93
N ALA A 250 -0.73 -8.11 6.23
CA ALA A 250 -2.04 -7.90 6.86
C ALA A 250 -2.35 -8.96 7.93
N LEU A 251 -2.10 -10.24 7.63
CA LEU A 251 -2.28 -11.35 8.59
C LEU A 251 -1.39 -11.19 9.83
N GLY A 252 -0.16 -10.69 9.66
CA GLY A 252 0.73 -10.40 10.80
C GLY A 252 0.16 -9.35 11.75
N SER A 253 -0.48 -8.32 11.22
CA SER A 253 -1.14 -7.28 12.03
C SER A 253 -2.38 -7.81 12.77
N LEU A 254 -3.13 -8.74 12.16
CA LEU A 254 -4.27 -9.40 12.82
C LEU A 254 -3.81 -10.29 13.99
N THR A 255 -2.73 -11.04 13.84
CA THR A 255 -2.17 -11.87 14.91
C THR A 255 -1.76 -11.02 16.11
N LEU A 256 -1.09 -9.89 15.88
CA LEU A 256 -0.74 -8.94 16.92
C LEU A 256 -2.00 -8.42 17.65
N GLN A 257 -3.06 -8.07 16.91
CA GLN A 257 -4.30 -7.58 17.51
C GLN A 257 -4.96 -8.61 18.46
N ILE A 258 -4.96 -9.90 18.08
CA ILE A 258 -5.48 -10.98 18.92
C ILE A 258 -4.71 -11.06 20.24
N VAL A 259 -3.39 -10.90 20.21
CA VAL A 259 -2.54 -10.90 21.40
C VAL A 259 -2.84 -9.70 22.29
N LEU A 260 -2.94 -8.51 21.72
CA LEU A 260 -3.22 -7.26 22.45
C LEU A 260 -4.59 -7.30 23.15
N ASN A 261 -5.59 -7.91 22.53
CA ASN A 261 -6.92 -8.05 23.10
C ASN A 261 -6.91 -8.85 24.43
N LYS A 262 -5.92 -9.71 24.65
CA LYS A 262 -5.75 -10.48 25.90
C LYS A 262 -5.07 -9.67 27.02
N LEU A 263 -4.44 -8.54 26.69
CA LEU A 263 -3.70 -7.69 27.64
C LEU A 263 -4.57 -6.58 28.26
N GLY A 264 -5.80 -6.43 27.79
CA GLY A 264 -6.77 -5.49 28.38
C GLY A 264 -7.05 -4.26 27.49
N THR A 265 -8.08 -3.52 27.91
CA THR A 265 -8.65 -2.40 27.13
C THR A 265 -7.68 -1.24 26.93
N ASP A 266 -6.89 -0.90 27.96
CA ASP A 266 -5.94 0.20 27.91
C ASP A 266 -4.82 -0.06 26.88
N VAL A 267 -4.38 -1.34 26.78
CA VAL A 267 -3.37 -1.77 25.80
C VAL A 267 -3.94 -1.72 24.38
N VAL A 268 -5.21 -2.09 24.21
CA VAL A 268 -5.88 -1.98 22.90
C VAL A 268 -6.04 -0.52 22.50
N ALA A 269 -6.39 0.37 23.44
CA ALA A 269 -6.48 1.81 23.20
C ALA A 269 -5.11 2.42 22.83
N MET A 270 -4.07 2.06 23.57
CA MET A 270 -2.68 2.44 23.25
C MET A 270 -2.29 2.01 21.84
N GLN A 271 -2.56 0.75 21.45
CA GLN A 271 -2.25 0.25 20.12
C GLN A 271 -3.03 0.98 19.03
N ALA A 272 -4.30 1.34 19.29
CA ALA A 272 -5.10 2.11 18.33
C ALA A 272 -4.46 3.49 18.06
N ILE A 273 -4.03 4.18 19.11
CA ILE A 273 -3.28 5.45 19.01
C ILE A 273 -1.96 5.23 18.26
N GLY A 274 -1.16 4.24 18.69
CA GLY A 274 0.12 3.90 18.08
C GLY A 274 0.00 3.62 16.59
N ARG A 275 -1.03 2.88 16.16
CA ARG A 275 -1.30 2.58 14.74
C ARG A 275 -1.58 3.83 13.91
N GLN A 276 -2.29 4.82 14.45
CA GLN A 276 -2.53 6.09 13.75
C GLN A 276 -1.23 6.89 13.58
N ILE A 277 -0.39 6.88 14.61
CA ILE A 277 0.93 7.53 14.56
C ILE A 277 1.85 6.81 13.57
N ASP A 278 1.87 5.47 13.57
CA ASP A 278 2.62 4.68 12.59
C ASP A 278 2.20 5.02 11.14
N GLN A 279 0.92 5.18 10.88
CA GLN A 279 0.44 5.58 9.55
C GLN A 279 1.02 6.93 9.11
N LEU A 280 1.07 7.92 10.01
CA LEU A 280 1.67 9.22 9.71
C LEU A 280 3.17 9.10 9.45
N ALA A 281 3.90 8.31 10.26
CA ALA A 281 5.31 8.04 10.06
C ALA A 281 5.61 7.37 8.72
N MET A 282 4.79 6.38 8.35
CA MET A 282 4.97 5.55 7.16
C MET A 282 4.56 6.25 5.85
N LEU A 283 3.66 7.23 5.87
CA LEU A 283 3.15 7.90 4.65
C LEU A 283 4.24 8.39 3.70
N PRO A 284 5.24 9.19 4.14
CA PRO A 284 6.35 9.59 3.29
C PRO A 284 7.25 8.41 2.89
N MET A 285 7.45 7.43 3.79
CA MET A 285 8.29 6.26 3.52
C MET A 285 7.71 5.39 2.40
N ILE A 286 6.41 5.13 2.41
CA ILE A 286 5.68 4.39 1.37
C ILE A 286 5.71 5.17 0.06
N SER A 287 5.45 6.48 0.10
CA SER A 287 5.42 7.33 -1.09
C SER A 287 6.78 7.38 -1.78
N LEU A 288 7.86 7.52 -1.01
CA LEU A 288 9.22 7.47 -1.53
C LEU A 288 9.55 6.06 -2.06
N GLY A 289 9.11 5.00 -1.37
CA GLY A 289 9.26 3.62 -1.83
C GLY A 289 8.65 3.41 -3.22
N LEU A 290 7.41 3.83 -3.44
CA LEU A 290 6.75 3.74 -4.75
C LEU A 290 7.53 4.50 -5.84
N ALA A 291 8.05 5.68 -5.51
CA ALA A 291 8.89 6.44 -6.44
C ALA A 291 10.21 5.71 -6.75
N VAL A 292 10.83 5.10 -5.75
CA VAL A 292 12.05 4.29 -5.92
C VAL A 292 11.79 3.06 -6.77
N THR A 293 10.66 2.37 -6.62
CA THR A 293 10.27 1.24 -7.48
C THR A 293 10.23 1.66 -8.95
N THR A 294 9.51 2.75 -9.25
CA THR A 294 9.39 3.25 -10.63
C THR A 294 10.72 3.76 -11.17
N PHE A 295 11.46 4.53 -10.37
CA PHE A 295 12.79 5.03 -10.72
C PHE A 295 13.75 3.88 -11.04
N THR A 296 13.81 2.87 -10.18
CA THR A 296 14.67 1.70 -10.36
C THR A 296 14.30 0.94 -11.62
N ALA A 297 13.01 0.67 -11.83
CA ALA A 297 12.51 -0.07 -12.99
C ALA A 297 12.82 0.66 -14.31
N GLN A 298 12.57 1.98 -14.40
CA GLN A 298 12.88 2.75 -15.59
C GLN A 298 14.39 2.80 -15.87
N ASN A 299 15.22 3.07 -14.85
CA ASN A 299 16.66 3.12 -15.02
C ASN A 299 17.28 1.74 -15.31
N PHE A 300 16.69 0.65 -14.80
CA PHE A 300 17.07 -0.70 -15.16
C PHE A 300 16.82 -0.97 -16.65
N GLY A 301 15.64 -0.62 -17.15
CA GLY A 301 15.30 -0.71 -18.56
C GLY A 301 16.23 0.13 -19.46
N ALA A 302 16.56 1.34 -19.01
CA ALA A 302 17.48 2.25 -19.69
C ALA A 302 18.97 1.85 -19.56
N ARG A 303 19.29 0.76 -18.83
CA ARG A 303 20.66 0.30 -18.49
C ARG A 303 21.48 1.33 -17.70
N GLN A 304 20.86 2.31 -17.05
CA GLN A 304 21.54 3.33 -16.26
C GLN A 304 21.88 2.85 -14.84
N TYR A 305 22.70 1.82 -14.72
CA TYR A 305 22.97 1.11 -13.47
C TYR A 305 23.62 1.99 -12.39
N LYS A 306 24.59 2.84 -12.77
CA LYS A 306 25.21 3.80 -11.84
C LYS A 306 24.17 4.76 -11.24
N ARG A 307 23.22 5.20 -12.05
CA ARG A 307 22.15 6.09 -11.65
C ARG A 307 21.20 5.42 -10.63
N MET A 308 20.91 4.11 -10.82
CA MET A 308 20.11 3.33 -9.85
C MET A 308 20.79 3.32 -8.47
N LEU A 309 22.09 3.07 -8.39
CA LEU A 309 22.84 3.05 -7.13
C LEU A 309 22.87 4.40 -6.43
N VAL A 310 23.02 5.49 -7.19
CA VAL A 310 23.00 6.86 -6.66
C VAL A 310 21.60 7.20 -6.11
N GLY A 311 20.54 6.89 -6.86
CA GLY A 311 19.16 7.10 -6.44
C GLY A 311 18.81 6.31 -5.19
N LEU A 312 19.22 5.03 -5.13
CA LEU A 312 19.05 4.19 -3.94
C LEU A 312 19.69 4.80 -2.71
N LYS A 313 20.99 5.18 -2.79
CA LYS A 313 21.72 5.78 -1.67
C LYS A 313 21.03 7.03 -1.14
N HIS A 314 20.65 7.96 -2.01
CA HIS A 314 19.98 9.19 -1.59
C HIS A 314 18.59 8.92 -0.99
N SER A 315 17.83 7.97 -1.56
CA SER A 315 16.51 7.61 -1.04
C SER A 315 16.59 6.99 0.35
N VAL A 316 17.58 6.13 0.60
CA VAL A 316 17.83 5.58 1.93
C VAL A 316 18.14 6.71 2.93
N ILE A 317 19.06 7.60 2.58
CA ILE A 317 19.47 8.71 3.47
C ILE A 317 18.25 9.58 3.83
N ILE A 318 17.47 10.01 2.84
CA ILE A 318 16.29 10.88 3.07
C ILE A 318 15.26 10.17 3.94
N ASN A 319 14.97 8.90 3.65
CA ASN A 319 13.97 8.16 4.40
C ASN A 319 14.41 7.91 5.86
N VAL A 320 15.70 7.63 6.08
CA VAL A 320 16.27 7.48 7.42
C VAL A 320 16.24 8.81 8.19
N ILE A 321 16.61 9.92 7.54
CA ILE A 321 16.50 11.26 8.15
C ILE A 321 15.05 11.53 8.55
N TRP A 322 14.08 11.22 7.68
CA TRP A 322 12.66 11.34 8.02
C TRP A 322 12.28 10.50 9.24
N GLY A 323 12.67 9.20 9.28
CA GLY A 323 12.36 8.30 10.39
C GLY A 323 12.92 8.81 11.73
N ILE A 324 14.18 9.28 11.74
CA ILE A 324 14.81 9.84 12.93
C ILE A 324 14.13 11.16 13.35
N LEU A 325 13.91 12.08 12.39
CA LEU A 325 13.27 13.36 12.66
C LEU A 325 11.85 13.15 13.22
N PHE A 326 11.05 12.28 12.61
CA PHE A 326 9.70 11.97 13.07
C PHE A 326 9.73 11.39 14.49
N THR A 327 10.66 10.47 14.79
CA THR A 327 10.85 9.92 16.14
C THR A 327 11.13 11.03 17.16
N VAL A 328 12.06 11.92 16.87
CA VAL A 328 12.42 13.02 17.78
C VAL A 328 11.20 13.92 18.02
N VAL A 329 10.50 14.32 16.98
CA VAL A 329 9.28 15.14 17.09
C VAL A 329 8.21 14.40 17.89
N LEU A 330 7.99 13.11 17.61
CA LEU A 330 7.01 12.30 18.33
C LEU A 330 7.29 12.20 19.82
N LEU A 331 8.55 11.99 20.22
CA LEU A 331 8.92 11.89 21.64
C LEU A 331 8.83 13.22 22.36
N ILE A 332 9.23 14.33 21.73
CA ILE A 332 9.12 15.68 22.31
C ILE A 332 7.65 16.09 22.50
N PHE A 333 6.81 15.80 21.52
CA PHE A 333 5.40 16.22 21.51
C PHE A 333 4.44 15.06 21.80
N ASN A 334 4.88 14.02 22.54
CA ASN A 334 4.09 12.81 22.78
C ASN A 334 2.70 13.09 23.38
N GLN A 335 2.60 14.02 24.32
CA GLN A 335 1.33 14.41 24.95
C GLN A 335 0.37 15.07 23.94
N PHE A 336 0.89 15.89 23.03
CA PHE A 336 0.09 16.47 21.95
C PHE A 336 -0.45 15.40 21.02
N PHE A 337 0.42 14.49 20.55
CA PHE A 337 -0.01 13.41 19.63
C PHE A 337 -1.00 12.44 20.28
N SER A 338 -0.78 12.04 21.54
CA SER A 338 -1.74 11.22 22.28
C SER A 338 -3.04 11.95 22.56
N GLY A 339 -2.98 13.25 22.89
CA GLY A 339 -4.11 14.11 23.17
C GLY A 339 -5.03 14.38 21.97
N LEU A 340 -4.57 14.11 20.73
CA LEU A 340 -5.43 14.14 19.55
C LEU A 340 -6.49 13.02 19.55
N PHE A 341 -6.26 11.93 20.29
CA PHE A 341 -7.08 10.72 20.25
C PHE A 341 -7.76 10.42 21.58
N ILE A 342 -7.19 10.88 22.71
CA ILE A 342 -7.70 10.55 24.04
C ILE A 342 -7.62 11.76 24.98
N SER A 343 -8.52 11.78 25.97
CA SER A 343 -8.53 12.85 26.99
C SER A 343 -7.23 12.84 27.82
N ALA A 344 -6.73 14.02 28.18
CA ALA A 344 -5.58 14.18 29.07
C ALA A 344 -5.76 13.55 30.47
N LYS A 345 -7.00 13.17 30.83
CA LYS A 345 -7.32 12.48 32.10
C LYS A 345 -6.88 11.00 32.08
N GLU A 346 -6.76 10.40 30.91
CA GLU A 346 -6.38 8.98 30.73
C GLU A 346 -4.86 8.81 30.77
N THR A 347 -4.27 9.17 31.91
CA THR A 347 -2.81 9.23 32.10
C THR A 347 -2.14 7.86 31.87
N ASN A 348 -2.79 6.76 32.26
CA ASN A 348 -2.29 5.41 32.05
C ASN A 348 -2.10 5.09 30.56
N ILE A 349 -3.10 5.38 29.72
CA ILE A 349 -3.03 5.12 28.27
C ILE A 349 -1.99 6.01 27.61
N ILE A 350 -1.84 7.26 28.07
CA ILE A 350 -0.81 8.18 27.57
C ILE A 350 0.61 7.67 27.90
N HIS A 351 0.83 7.11 29.10
CA HIS A 351 2.11 6.48 29.47
C HIS A 351 2.39 5.25 28.59
N LEU A 352 1.41 4.37 28.40
CA LEU A 352 1.54 3.22 27.52
C LEU A 352 1.83 3.64 26.07
N ALA A 353 1.17 4.69 25.59
CA ALA A 353 1.44 5.24 24.26
C ALA A 353 2.87 5.81 24.14
N PHE A 354 3.40 6.44 25.20
CA PHE A 354 4.77 6.89 25.22
C PHE A 354 5.77 5.73 25.11
N ASP A 355 5.55 4.64 25.86
CA ASP A 355 6.37 3.43 25.77
C ASP A 355 6.33 2.84 24.35
N TYR A 356 5.13 2.83 23.72
CA TYR A 356 4.98 2.42 22.33
C TYR A 356 5.80 3.31 21.39
N TYR A 357 5.73 4.65 21.56
CA TYR A 357 6.49 5.60 20.73
C TYR A 357 7.98 5.44 20.90
N LEU A 358 8.44 5.19 22.14
CA LEU A 358 9.85 4.99 22.44
C LEU A 358 10.37 3.73 21.72
N VAL A 359 9.67 2.60 21.87
CA VAL A 359 10.09 1.34 21.29
C VAL A 359 9.99 1.36 19.77
N ASN A 360 8.84 1.70 19.19
CA ASN A 360 8.66 1.67 17.73
C ASN A 360 9.43 2.81 17.05
N GLY A 361 9.41 4.02 17.63
CA GLY A 361 10.15 5.16 17.13
C GLY A 361 11.66 4.92 17.04
N ALA A 362 12.25 4.24 18.04
CA ALA A 362 13.66 3.86 17.99
C ALA A 362 14.05 3.02 16.78
N PHE A 363 13.07 2.37 16.10
CA PHE A 363 13.29 1.53 14.92
C PHE A 363 12.73 2.11 13.61
N TYR A 364 12.15 3.33 13.61
CA TYR A 364 11.66 3.92 12.35
C TYR A 364 12.76 4.14 11.31
N TRP A 365 14.01 4.37 11.70
CA TRP A 365 15.13 4.40 10.75
C TRP A 365 15.33 3.06 10.03
N LEU A 366 15.14 1.94 10.74
CA LEU A 366 15.23 0.61 10.15
C LEU A 366 14.06 0.34 9.21
N LEU A 367 12.84 0.74 9.61
CA LEU A 367 11.65 0.68 8.77
C LEU A 367 11.82 1.52 7.50
N ALA A 368 12.45 2.69 7.61
CA ALA A 368 12.78 3.54 6.48
C ALA A 368 13.71 2.85 5.46
N ILE A 369 14.75 2.16 5.95
CA ILE A 369 15.65 1.33 5.13
C ILE A 369 14.86 0.20 4.46
N LEU A 370 14.01 -0.50 5.23
CA LEU A 370 13.20 -1.61 4.75
C LEU A 370 12.34 -1.19 3.55
N PHE A 371 11.60 -0.07 3.64
CA PHE A 371 10.76 0.41 2.55
C PHE A 371 11.56 0.69 1.27
N VAL A 372 12.70 1.37 1.38
CA VAL A 372 13.50 1.73 0.21
C VAL A 372 14.17 0.52 -0.42
N VAL A 373 14.77 -0.37 0.39
CA VAL A 373 15.47 -1.57 -0.11
C VAL A 373 14.48 -2.54 -0.75
N ARG A 374 13.33 -2.78 -0.11
CA ARG A 374 12.23 -3.60 -0.67
C ARG A 374 11.79 -3.07 -2.03
N SER A 375 11.52 -1.77 -2.11
CA SER A 375 11.09 -1.09 -3.34
C SER A 375 12.12 -1.14 -4.44
N PHE A 376 13.40 -1.01 -4.09
CA PHE A 376 14.52 -1.13 -5.02
C PHE A 376 14.61 -2.54 -5.63
N ILE A 377 14.52 -3.58 -4.80
CA ILE A 377 14.55 -4.98 -5.23
C ILE A 377 13.35 -5.28 -6.15
N GLN A 378 12.15 -4.80 -5.79
CA GLN A 378 10.95 -4.93 -6.61
C GLN A 378 11.12 -4.23 -7.97
N GLY A 379 11.61 -2.99 -7.99
CA GLY A 379 11.86 -2.23 -9.22
C GLY A 379 12.92 -2.87 -10.12
N TYR A 380 13.92 -3.54 -9.55
CA TYR A 380 14.88 -4.37 -10.28
C TYR A 380 14.21 -5.54 -11.01
N GLY A 381 13.08 -6.02 -10.52
CA GLY A 381 12.29 -7.10 -11.10
C GLY A 381 12.30 -8.40 -10.30
N ASP A 382 12.69 -8.35 -9.04
CA ASP A 382 12.58 -9.47 -8.11
C ASP A 382 11.46 -9.20 -7.11
N SER A 383 10.43 -10.03 -7.13
CA SER A 383 9.31 -9.97 -6.18
C SER A 383 9.33 -11.12 -5.17
N LEU A 384 10.12 -12.17 -5.41
CA LEU A 384 10.17 -13.33 -4.54
C LEU A 384 10.84 -13.01 -3.21
N VAL A 385 12.02 -12.38 -3.26
CA VAL A 385 12.74 -11.99 -2.03
C VAL A 385 11.94 -11.03 -1.16
N PRO A 386 11.32 -9.94 -1.69
CA PRO A 386 10.38 -9.12 -0.94
C PRO A 386 9.20 -9.89 -0.34
N THR A 387 8.68 -10.91 -1.04
CA THR A 387 7.59 -11.74 -0.52
C THR A 387 8.05 -12.61 0.65
N LEU A 388 9.23 -13.24 0.53
CA LEU A 388 9.84 -14.00 1.63
C LEU A 388 10.15 -13.09 2.83
N ALA A 389 10.55 -11.86 2.60
CA ALA A 389 10.73 -10.86 3.65
C ALA A 389 9.40 -10.54 4.35
N GLY A 390 8.26 -10.49 3.61
CA GLY A 390 6.92 -10.39 4.19
C GLY A 390 6.54 -11.59 5.06
N VAL A 391 6.91 -12.81 4.63
CA VAL A 391 6.71 -14.03 5.45
C VAL A 391 7.53 -13.96 6.74
N ALA A 392 8.80 -13.54 6.67
CA ALA A 392 9.63 -13.36 7.86
C ALA A 392 9.05 -12.29 8.80
N GLU A 393 8.49 -11.21 8.25
CA GLU A 393 7.79 -10.16 9.01
C GLU A 393 6.57 -10.72 9.77
N LEU A 394 5.75 -11.56 9.11
CA LEU A 394 4.64 -12.26 9.76
C LEU A 394 5.12 -13.17 10.90
N LEU A 395 6.09 -14.05 10.62
CA LEU A 395 6.58 -15.04 11.59
C LEU A 395 7.21 -14.36 12.81
N MET A 396 8.02 -13.33 12.61
CA MET A 396 8.64 -12.58 13.70
C MET A 396 7.62 -11.82 14.52
N ARG A 397 6.65 -11.15 13.88
CA ARG A 397 5.59 -10.43 14.58
C ARG A 397 4.72 -11.38 15.40
N ALA A 398 4.24 -12.46 14.81
CA ALA A 398 3.41 -13.45 15.49
C ALA A 398 4.20 -14.18 16.60
N GLY A 399 5.41 -14.62 16.30
CA GLY A 399 6.26 -15.35 17.25
C GLY A 399 6.60 -14.52 18.47
N VAL A 400 7.08 -13.28 18.27
CA VAL A 400 7.41 -12.38 19.37
C VAL A 400 6.17 -11.99 20.17
N SER A 401 5.04 -11.68 19.51
CA SER A 401 3.80 -11.35 20.21
C SER A 401 3.31 -12.50 21.10
N VAL A 402 3.25 -13.73 20.57
CA VAL A 402 2.76 -14.90 21.32
C VAL A 402 3.73 -15.28 22.43
N LEU A 403 5.03 -15.31 22.15
CA LEU A 403 6.04 -15.64 23.17
C LEU A 403 6.03 -14.61 24.31
N SER A 404 5.86 -13.35 24.01
CA SER A 404 5.84 -12.27 24.99
C SER A 404 4.65 -12.38 25.96
N LEU A 405 3.49 -12.90 25.52
CA LEU A 405 2.35 -13.12 26.41
C LEU A 405 2.68 -14.02 27.60
N VAL A 406 3.52 -15.03 27.36
CA VAL A 406 3.85 -16.05 28.39
C VAL A 406 5.15 -15.77 29.12
N THR A 407 5.93 -14.78 28.69
CA THR A 407 7.27 -14.48 29.27
C THR A 407 7.35 -13.10 29.90
N VAL A 408 7.37 -12.05 29.11
CA VAL A 408 7.67 -10.66 29.53
C VAL A 408 6.47 -9.70 29.44
N GLY A 409 5.32 -10.20 29.02
CA GLY A 409 4.09 -9.41 28.93
C GLY A 409 4.13 -8.28 27.90
N LEU A 410 3.55 -7.14 28.24
CA LEU A 410 3.36 -6.00 27.34
C LEU A 410 4.65 -5.49 26.71
N ILE A 411 5.73 -5.39 27.50
CA ILE A 411 7.02 -4.87 26.98
C ILE A 411 7.50 -5.68 25.78
N GLY A 412 7.44 -7.00 25.85
CA GLY A 412 7.82 -7.83 24.71
C GLY A 412 6.88 -7.69 23.52
N VAL A 413 5.58 -7.48 23.75
CA VAL A 413 4.61 -7.26 22.66
C VAL A 413 4.88 -5.95 21.93
N LEU A 414 5.36 -4.90 22.59
CA LEU A 414 5.79 -3.64 21.95
C LEU A 414 6.91 -3.85 20.94
N PHE A 415 7.80 -4.83 21.17
CA PHE A 415 8.89 -5.18 20.25
C PHE A 415 8.44 -6.03 19.06
N SER A 416 7.18 -6.44 18.96
CA SER A 416 6.69 -7.29 17.86
C SER A 416 6.84 -6.64 16.48
N SER A 417 6.55 -5.35 16.35
CA SER A 417 6.74 -4.62 15.09
C SER A 417 8.22 -4.40 14.76
N PRO A 418 9.08 -3.90 15.67
CA PRO A 418 10.53 -3.86 15.44
C PRO A 418 11.15 -5.21 15.06
N ALA A 419 10.76 -6.29 15.73
CA ALA A 419 11.24 -7.64 15.41
C ALA A 419 10.83 -8.06 13.99
N ALA A 420 9.59 -7.76 13.58
CA ALA A 420 9.13 -7.99 12.23
C ALA A 420 9.97 -7.24 11.18
N TRP A 421 10.28 -5.97 11.44
CA TRP A 421 11.13 -5.17 10.54
C TRP A 421 12.56 -5.70 10.46
N ILE A 422 13.15 -6.13 11.59
CA ILE A 422 14.46 -6.79 11.62
C ILE A 422 14.42 -8.06 10.78
N GLY A 423 13.44 -8.94 11.00
CA GLY A 423 13.28 -10.18 10.25
C GLY A 423 13.19 -9.95 8.74
N SER A 424 12.42 -8.93 8.34
CA SER A 424 12.28 -8.53 6.94
C SER A 424 13.61 -8.04 6.35
N VAL A 425 14.33 -7.16 7.07
CA VAL A 425 15.62 -6.61 6.61
C VAL A 425 16.66 -7.72 6.47
N VAL A 426 16.72 -8.67 7.40
CA VAL A 426 17.64 -9.81 7.34
C VAL A 426 17.49 -10.60 6.04
N ILE A 427 16.24 -10.81 5.57
CA ILE A 427 15.97 -11.49 4.29
C ILE A 427 16.34 -10.62 3.08
N LEU A 428 16.14 -9.28 3.17
CA LEU A 428 16.42 -8.37 2.05
C LEU A 428 17.92 -8.11 1.83
N VAL A 429 18.72 -8.10 2.91
CA VAL A 429 20.12 -7.69 2.90
C VAL A 429 20.99 -8.54 1.93
N PRO A 430 20.94 -9.88 1.91
CA PRO A 430 21.72 -10.67 0.96
C PRO A 430 21.41 -10.32 -0.51
N SER A 431 20.13 -10.20 -0.86
CA SER A 431 19.70 -9.83 -2.21
C SER A 431 20.13 -8.41 -2.57
N TYR A 432 20.03 -7.46 -1.63
CA TYR A 432 20.53 -6.10 -1.81
C TYR A 432 22.02 -6.07 -2.19
N PHE A 433 22.87 -6.79 -1.45
CA PHE A 433 24.30 -6.85 -1.75
C PHE A 433 24.59 -7.54 -3.08
N GLN A 434 23.89 -8.62 -3.38
CA GLN A 434 24.04 -9.32 -4.66
C GLN A 434 23.66 -8.41 -5.84
N ILE A 435 22.49 -7.78 -5.80
CA ILE A 435 22.01 -6.88 -6.86
C ILE A 435 22.95 -5.69 -7.03
N THR A 436 23.35 -5.03 -5.93
CA THR A 436 24.24 -3.87 -6.01
C THR A 436 25.62 -4.21 -6.54
N LYS A 437 26.15 -5.39 -6.20
CA LYS A 437 27.42 -5.92 -6.76
C LYS A 437 27.30 -6.16 -8.27
N ASP A 438 26.19 -6.77 -8.71
CA ASP A 438 25.92 -7.01 -10.13
C ASP A 438 25.80 -5.69 -10.92
N LEU A 439 25.06 -4.73 -10.38
CA LEU A 439 24.89 -3.41 -10.99
C LEU A 439 26.22 -2.64 -11.11
N ARG A 440 27.10 -2.73 -10.10
CA ARG A 440 28.45 -2.11 -10.17
C ARG A 440 29.27 -2.72 -11.30
N LYS A 441 29.30 -4.06 -11.39
CA LYS A 441 30.00 -4.76 -12.49
C LYS A 441 29.45 -4.39 -13.86
N LYS A 442 28.11 -4.26 -13.99
CA LYS A 442 27.49 -3.84 -15.24
C LYS A 442 27.82 -2.38 -15.59
N SER A 443 27.85 -1.49 -14.59
CA SER A 443 28.18 -0.08 -14.79
C SER A 443 29.64 0.15 -15.21
N GLU A 444 30.57 -0.71 -14.76
CA GLU A 444 31.99 -0.66 -15.15
C GLU A 444 32.21 -1.10 -16.60
N LYS A 445 31.42 -2.07 -17.09
CA LYS A 445 31.49 -2.56 -18.47
C LYS A 445 30.91 -1.58 -19.51
N GLU A 446 30.09 -0.62 -19.09
CA GLU A 446 29.49 0.42 -19.95
C GLU A 446 30.35 1.67 -20.09
N LEU A 447 31.43 1.80 -19.31
CA LEU A 447 32.42 2.86 -19.54
C LEU A 447 33.15 2.54 -20.84
N PRO A 448 33.19 3.48 -21.83
CA PRO A 448 34.02 3.27 -23.01
C PRO A 448 35.44 3.05 -22.53
N VAL A 449 36.08 1.99 -23.02
CA VAL A 449 37.52 1.81 -22.91
C VAL A 449 38.14 3.00 -23.65
N ILE A 450 38.67 3.96 -22.89
CA ILE A 450 39.38 5.16 -23.39
C ILE A 450 40.64 4.71 -24.07
#